data_edd270607fe8e3d6688c0e0f0486b96e
#
_entry.id   edd270607fe8e3d6688c0e0f0486b96e
#
_cell.length_a   1.000
_cell.length_b   1.000
_cell.length_c   1.000
_cell.angle_alpha   90.00
_cell.angle_beta   90.00
_cell.angle_gamma   90.00
#
_symmetry.space_group_name_H-M   'P 1'
#
loop_
_entity.id
_entity.type
_entity.pdbx_description
1 polymer ?
#
loop_
_entity_poly.entity_id
_entity_poly.type
_entity_poly.pdbx_seq_one_letter_code
_entity_poly.pdbx_strand_id
1 'polypeptide(L)'
;MAVSSALAAIFDEMTFISGHLHCDPHLGNVFIRPRPPPSSTTSSQNFEIVLLDHGLYRQLPNQLRVDYAHLWLSIIKNDIPQMRHYAEIVAGVPPEKFPLFASAITGRDYGGILKGGDVLQVPRSIEEVRKIKKANVGGDLMLQIVDLLCQMPRIMLLLLKTNDLTRYPSPLLVLFLSRVL
;
A
#
# COMPACT_ATOMS: atom_id res chain seq x y z
N MET A 1 -15.47 -13.44 -3.93
CA MET A 1 -14.34 -12.54 -3.64
C MET A 1 -13.76 -12.96 -2.30
N ALA A 2 -12.45 -13.15 -2.19
CA ALA A 2 -11.84 -13.50 -0.90
C ALA A 2 -11.93 -12.30 0.06
N VAL A 3 -11.99 -12.56 1.36
CA VAL A 3 -12.05 -11.52 2.41
C VAL A 3 -10.91 -10.51 2.28
N SER A 4 -9.69 -10.99 2.00
CA SER A 4 -8.52 -10.13 1.80
C SER A 4 -8.69 -9.13 0.65
N SER A 5 -9.26 -9.55 -0.48
CA SER A 5 -9.52 -8.65 -1.61
C SER A 5 -10.60 -7.62 -1.30
N ALA A 6 -11.62 -8.00 -0.53
CA ALA A 6 -12.66 -7.07 -0.11
C ALA A 6 -12.10 -6.04 0.90
N LEU A 7 -11.25 -6.49 1.82
CA LEU A 7 -10.59 -5.60 2.77
C LEU A 7 -9.65 -4.61 2.05
N ALA A 8 -8.81 -5.11 1.13
CA ALA A 8 -7.96 -4.26 0.33
C ALA A 8 -8.78 -3.21 -0.45
N ALA A 9 -9.90 -3.60 -1.07
CA ALA A 9 -10.77 -2.68 -1.79
C ALA A 9 -11.35 -1.56 -0.90
N ILE A 10 -11.71 -1.87 0.36
CA ILE A 10 -12.18 -0.87 1.32
C ILE A 10 -11.07 0.16 1.61
N PHE A 11 -9.85 -0.28 1.88
CA PHE A 11 -8.75 0.63 2.18
C PHE A 11 -8.28 1.42 0.94
N ASP A 12 -8.33 0.82 -0.25
CA ASP A 12 -8.07 1.52 -1.51
C ASP A 12 -9.10 2.63 -1.73
N GLU A 13 -10.41 2.34 -1.55
CA GLU A 13 -11.49 3.33 -1.63
C GLU A 13 -11.29 4.47 -0.63
N MET A 14 -10.96 4.14 0.63
CA MET A 14 -10.71 5.12 1.68
C MET A 14 -9.52 6.01 1.33
N THR A 15 -8.44 5.44 0.83
CA THR A 15 -7.20 6.15 0.53
C THR A 15 -7.32 6.99 -0.74
N PHE A 16 -7.74 6.37 -1.84
CA PHE A 16 -7.64 6.99 -3.17
C PHE A 16 -8.90 7.77 -3.56
N ILE A 17 -10.08 7.37 -3.12
CA ILE A 17 -11.33 8.03 -3.49
C ILE A 17 -11.78 9.02 -2.43
N SER A 18 -12.05 8.56 -1.21
CA SER A 18 -12.57 9.42 -0.15
C SER A 18 -11.51 10.30 0.50
N GLY A 19 -10.24 9.92 0.42
CA GLY A 19 -9.14 10.63 1.08
C GLY A 19 -9.18 10.57 2.61
N HIS A 20 -9.89 9.59 3.20
CA HIS A 20 -9.97 9.39 4.64
C HIS A 20 -9.21 8.13 5.01
N LEU A 21 -8.05 8.29 5.63
CA LEU A 21 -7.19 7.19 6.01
C LEU A 21 -7.55 6.69 7.42
N HIS A 22 -7.88 5.41 7.55
CA HIS A 22 -7.95 4.73 8.84
C HIS A 22 -6.52 4.39 9.30
N CYS A 23 -6.02 5.12 10.27
CA CYS A 23 -4.60 5.06 10.64
C CYS A 23 -4.24 3.88 11.57
N ASP A 24 -5.22 3.10 12.01
CA ASP A 24 -4.98 1.94 12.87
C ASP A 24 -5.72 0.66 12.41
N PRO A 25 -5.46 0.18 11.20
CA PRO A 25 -6.15 -0.97 10.62
C PRO A 25 -5.56 -2.30 11.09
N HIS A 26 -5.38 -2.50 12.40
CA HIS A 26 -4.92 -3.80 12.91
C HIS A 26 -6.04 -4.85 12.93
N LEU A 27 -5.68 -6.13 12.94
CA LEU A 27 -6.63 -7.24 12.83
C LEU A 27 -7.71 -7.26 13.94
N GLY A 28 -7.42 -6.68 15.12
CA GLY A 28 -8.40 -6.53 16.20
C GLY A 28 -9.54 -5.55 15.88
N ASN A 29 -9.34 -4.68 14.89
CA ASN A 29 -10.34 -3.68 14.46
C ASN A 29 -11.11 -4.11 13.20
N VAL A 30 -10.90 -5.34 12.72
CA VAL A 30 -11.56 -5.87 11.53
C VAL A 30 -12.32 -7.14 11.89
N PHE A 31 -13.65 -7.09 11.84
CA PHE A 31 -14.50 -8.23 12.08
C PHE A 31 -15.17 -8.69 10.79
N ILE A 32 -15.40 -9.98 10.70
CA ILE A 32 -16.08 -10.60 9.57
C ILE A 32 -17.29 -11.34 10.15
N ARG A 33 -18.47 -11.05 9.61
CA ARG A 33 -19.69 -11.75 9.97
C ARG A 33 -20.41 -12.31 8.76
N PRO A 34 -21.17 -13.41 8.89
CA PRO A 34 -22.01 -13.90 7.82
C PRO A 34 -23.05 -12.84 7.46
N ARG A 35 -23.31 -12.66 6.18
CA ARG A 35 -24.39 -11.79 5.71
C ARG A 35 -25.69 -12.58 5.75
N PRO A 36 -26.80 -12.02 6.29
CA PRO A 36 -28.10 -12.63 6.15
C PRO A 36 -28.47 -12.85 4.68
N PRO A 37 -29.17 -13.92 4.31
CA PRO A 37 -29.59 -14.14 2.94
C PRO A 37 -30.36 -12.92 2.43
N PRO A 38 -30.03 -12.40 1.24
CA PRO A 38 -30.62 -11.18 0.74
C PRO A 38 -32.07 -11.40 0.37
N SER A 39 -32.95 -10.52 0.84
CA SER A 39 -34.35 -10.48 0.38
C SER A 39 -34.48 -9.90 -1.04
N SER A 40 -33.45 -9.25 -1.61
CA SER A 40 -33.54 -8.63 -2.95
C SER A 40 -32.23 -8.06 -3.55
N THR A 41 -31.04 -8.50 -3.20
CA THR A 41 -29.82 -7.84 -3.73
C THR A 41 -28.89 -8.76 -4.52
N THR A 42 -28.33 -8.21 -5.60
CA THR A 42 -27.39 -8.79 -6.56
C THR A 42 -25.95 -9.04 -6.02
N SER A 43 -25.72 -8.91 -4.72
CA SER A 43 -24.39 -9.12 -4.15
C SER A 43 -24.08 -10.61 -3.99
N SER A 44 -23.04 -11.09 -4.67
CA SER A 44 -22.54 -12.47 -4.58
C SER A 44 -21.73 -12.74 -3.30
N GLN A 45 -21.55 -11.76 -2.41
CA GLN A 45 -20.78 -11.92 -1.18
C GLN A 45 -21.67 -12.39 -0.04
N ASN A 46 -21.24 -13.45 0.63
CA ASN A 46 -21.93 -14.07 1.77
C ASN A 46 -21.40 -13.59 3.13
N PHE A 47 -20.61 -12.53 3.18
CA PHE A 47 -20.03 -11.95 4.38
C PHE A 47 -20.08 -10.42 4.36
N GLU A 48 -19.96 -9.84 5.53
CA GLU A 48 -19.78 -8.40 5.76
C GLU A 48 -18.47 -8.17 6.52
N ILE A 49 -17.76 -7.10 6.16
CA ILE A 49 -16.60 -6.60 6.91
C ILE A 49 -17.09 -5.46 7.78
N VAL A 50 -16.79 -5.54 9.08
CA VAL A 50 -17.11 -4.50 10.06
C VAL A 50 -15.79 -3.94 10.55
N LEU A 51 -15.56 -2.67 10.27
CA LEU A 51 -14.42 -1.92 10.81
C LEU A 51 -14.82 -1.36 12.17
N LEU A 52 -13.95 -1.55 13.14
CA LEU A 52 -14.10 -1.03 14.51
C LEU A 52 -13.02 0.03 14.77
N ASP A 53 -13.18 0.71 15.92
CA ASP A 53 -12.25 1.74 16.40
C ASP A 53 -12.01 2.86 15.39
N HIS A 54 -13.01 3.71 15.26
CA HIS A 54 -12.97 4.91 14.42
C HIS A 54 -12.27 6.10 15.09
N GLY A 55 -11.45 5.87 16.13
CA GLY A 55 -10.80 6.94 16.90
C GLY A 55 -9.65 7.63 16.17
N LEU A 56 -9.05 7.02 15.17
CA LEU A 56 -7.85 7.55 14.51
C LEU A 56 -8.00 7.61 12.99
N TYR A 57 -8.62 8.68 12.52
CA TYR A 57 -8.70 9.00 11.09
C TYR A 57 -7.85 10.21 10.73
N ARG A 58 -7.32 10.22 9.52
CA ARG A 58 -6.65 11.36 8.91
C ARG A 58 -7.22 11.63 7.53
N GLN A 59 -7.49 12.90 7.27
CA GLN A 59 -7.83 13.35 5.93
C GLN A 59 -6.55 13.62 5.15
N LEU A 60 -6.44 13.04 3.97
CA LEU A 60 -5.34 13.30 3.05
C LEU A 60 -5.62 14.62 2.31
N PRO A 61 -4.66 15.55 2.26
CA PRO A 61 -4.74 16.69 1.35
C PRO A 61 -4.96 16.18 -0.08
N ASN A 62 -5.83 16.85 -0.84
CA ASN A 62 -6.19 16.39 -2.18
C ASN A 62 -4.96 16.22 -3.09
N GLN A 63 -4.02 17.17 -3.04
CA GLN A 63 -2.79 17.10 -3.83
C GLN A 63 -1.97 15.86 -3.45
N LEU A 64 -1.75 15.61 -2.16
CA LEU A 64 -1.02 14.42 -1.70
C LEU A 64 -1.71 13.12 -2.15
N ARG A 65 -3.05 13.07 -2.11
CA ARG A 65 -3.83 11.92 -2.57
C ARG A 65 -3.60 11.64 -4.05
N VAL A 66 -3.61 12.68 -4.88
CA VAL A 66 -3.37 12.59 -6.34
C VAL A 66 -1.92 12.18 -6.62
N ASP A 67 -0.94 12.81 -5.98
CA ASP A 67 0.48 12.50 -6.17
C ASP A 67 0.79 11.06 -5.71
N TYR A 68 0.16 10.60 -4.64
CA TYR A 68 0.27 9.23 -4.16
C TYR A 68 -0.37 8.22 -5.14
N ALA A 69 -1.48 8.58 -5.80
CA ALA A 69 -2.08 7.78 -6.85
C ALA A 69 -1.16 7.68 -8.08
N HIS A 70 -0.50 8.77 -8.46
CA HIS A 70 0.51 8.76 -9.54
C HIS A 70 1.72 7.88 -9.18
N LEU A 71 2.18 7.92 -7.92
CA LEU A 71 3.24 7.02 -7.45
C LEU A 71 2.84 5.55 -7.67
N TRP A 72 1.64 5.16 -7.23
CA TRP A 72 1.16 3.78 -7.41
C TRP A 72 0.98 3.41 -8.89
N LEU A 73 0.47 4.32 -9.71
CA LEU A 73 0.33 4.09 -11.14
C LEU A 73 1.69 3.89 -11.81
N SER A 74 2.71 4.66 -11.39
CA SER A 74 4.09 4.49 -11.90
C SER A 74 4.70 3.15 -11.45
N ILE A 75 4.39 2.67 -10.25
CA ILE A 75 4.79 1.33 -9.76
C ILE A 75 4.14 0.24 -10.62
N ILE A 76 2.84 0.34 -10.89
CA ILE A 76 2.10 -0.63 -11.71
C ILE A 76 2.65 -0.67 -13.13
N LYS A 77 2.95 0.50 -13.72
CA LYS A 77 3.53 0.63 -15.07
C LYS A 77 5.02 0.33 -15.14
N ASN A 78 5.68 0.12 -14.01
CA ASN A 78 7.14 -0.01 -13.87
C ASN A 78 7.91 1.17 -14.49
N ASP A 79 7.37 2.38 -14.34
CA ASP A 79 7.97 3.63 -14.81
C ASP A 79 8.92 4.19 -13.75
N ILE A 80 10.18 3.79 -13.80
CA ILE A 80 11.19 4.15 -12.78
C ILE A 80 11.39 5.68 -12.67
N PRO A 81 11.48 6.45 -13.78
CA PRO A 81 11.56 7.91 -13.69
C PRO A 81 10.40 8.54 -12.92
N GLN A 82 9.17 8.16 -13.24
CA GLN A 82 7.97 8.67 -12.57
C GLN A 82 7.89 8.20 -11.11
N MET A 83 8.28 6.96 -10.82
CA MET A 83 8.37 6.48 -9.44
C MET A 83 9.30 7.36 -8.59
N ARG A 84 10.49 7.72 -9.12
CA ARG A 84 11.45 8.59 -8.42
C ARG A 84 10.86 9.97 -8.19
N HIS A 85 10.27 10.56 -9.22
CA HIS A 85 9.65 11.88 -9.16
C HIS A 85 8.57 11.96 -8.08
N TYR A 86 7.62 11.01 -8.09
CA TYR A 86 6.56 11.02 -7.09
C TYR A 86 7.00 10.56 -5.70
N ALA A 87 8.03 9.72 -5.57
CA ALA A 87 8.63 9.39 -4.27
C ALA A 87 9.25 10.62 -3.59
N GLU A 88 9.91 11.48 -4.36
CA GLU A 88 10.42 12.76 -3.86
C GLU A 88 9.27 13.69 -3.43
N ILE A 89 8.24 13.85 -4.26
CA ILE A 89 7.09 14.72 -3.96
C ILE A 89 6.33 14.28 -2.71
N VAL A 90 5.96 12.99 -2.63
CA VAL A 90 5.06 12.51 -1.56
C VAL A 90 5.79 12.19 -0.26
N ALA A 91 7.04 11.78 -0.33
CA ALA A 91 7.78 11.26 0.82
C ALA A 91 9.10 12.01 1.10
N GLY A 92 9.48 12.97 0.26
CA GLY A 92 10.75 13.69 0.39
C GLY A 92 11.98 12.79 0.22
N VAL A 93 11.85 11.69 -0.53
CA VAL A 93 12.89 10.67 -0.66
C VAL A 93 13.97 11.15 -1.62
N PRO A 94 15.21 11.34 -1.18
CA PRO A 94 16.30 11.74 -2.06
C PRO A 94 16.67 10.58 -3.02
N PRO A 95 17.25 10.88 -4.20
CA PRO A 95 17.51 9.89 -5.25
C PRO A 95 18.34 8.69 -4.79
N GLU A 96 19.28 8.89 -3.88
CA GLU A 96 20.15 7.83 -3.35
C GLU A 96 19.39 6.85 -2.44
N LYS A 97 18.31 7.29 -1.76
CA LYS A 97 17.48 6.45 -0.90
C LYS A 97 16.29 5.84 -1.62
N PHE A 98 16.05 6.21 -2.89
CA PHE A 98 14.93 5.71 -3.66
C PHE A 98 14.88 4.17 -3.76
N PRO A 99 15.98 3.42 -3.97
CA PRO A 99 15.94 1.97 -4.00
C PRO A 99 15.37 1.35 -2.72
N LEU A 100 15.74 1.93 -1.56
CA LEU A 100 15.26 1.49 -0.26
C LEU A 100 13.76 1.80 -0.08
N PHE A 101 13.34 3.01 -0.46
CA PHE A 101 11.94 3.41 -0.43
C PHE A 101 11.07 2.54 -1.34
N ALA A 102 11.50 2.31 -2.58
CA ALA A 102 10.79 1.47 -3.54
C ALA A 102 10.62 0.04 -3.00
N SER A 103 11.66 -0.50 -2.36
CA SER A 103 11.59 -1.81 -1.71
C SER A 103 10.65 -1.82 -0.51
N ALA A 104 10.62 -0.74 0.29
CA ALA A 104 9.72 -0.63 1.45
C ALA A 104 8.26 -0.55 1.04
N ILE A 105 7.90 0.29 0.05
CA ILE A 105 6.52 0.51 -0.37
C ILE A 105 5.94 -0.69 -1.13
N THR A 106 6.75 -1.36 -1.97
CA THR A 106 6.32 -2.54 -2.74
C THR A 106 6.49 -3.84 -1.98
N GLY A 107 7.33 -3.82 -0.94
CA GLY A 107 7.77 -5.03 -0.23
C GLY A 107 8.62 -5.97 -1.09
N ARG A 108 9.26 -5.48 -2.16
CA ARG A 108 10.07 -6.25 -3.11
C ARG A 108 11.53 -5.80 -3.08
N ASP A 109 12.43 -6.70 -3.50
CA ASP A 109 13.81 -6.32 -3.78
C ASP A 109 13.87 -5.35 -4.98
N TYR A 110 14.67 -4.28 -4.86
CA TYR A 110 14.78 -3.28 -5.91
C TYR A 110 15.24 -3.86 -7.25
N GLY A 111 16.14 -4.85 -7.23
CA GLY A 111 16.56 -5.58 -8.42
C GLY A 111 15.41 -6.33 -9.11
N GLY A 112 14.42 -6.79 -8.33
CA GLY A 112 13.20 -7.38 -8.83
C GLY A 112 12.28 -6.35 -9.51
N ILE A 113 12.18 -5.15 -8.91
CA ILE A 113 11.40 -4.03 -9.49
C ILE A 113 11.97 -3.62 -10.86
N LEU A 114 13.29 -3.50 -10.97
CA LEU A 114 13.96 -3.11 -12.22
C LEU A 114 13.78 -4.10 -13.38
N LYS A 115 13.60 -5.39 -13.07
CA LYS A 115 13.42 -6.43 -14.10
C LYS A 115 12.07 -6.35 -14.81
N GLY A 116 11.15 -5.55 -14.27
CA GLY A 116 9.79 -5.45 -14.79
C GLY A 116 8.97 -6.72 -14.52
N GLY A 117 7.72 -6.68 -14.89
CA GLY A 117 6.74 -7.72 -14.65
C GLY A 117 5.63 -7.19 -13.75
N ASP A 118 4.64 -8.03 -13.48
CA ASP A 118 3.54 -7.67 -12.59
C ASP A 118 4.01 -7.66 -11.13
N VAL A 119 4.64 -6.53 -10.75
CA VAL A 119 5.31 -6.33 -9.45
C VAL A 119 4.35 -6.60 -8.28
N LEU A 120 3.05 -6.47 -8.50
CA LEU A 120 2.03 -6.54 -7.45
C LEU A 120 1.34 -7.90 -7.38
N GLN A 121 1.25 -8.65 -8.49
CA GLN A 121 0.47 -9.89 -8.55
C GLN A 121 1.31 -11.18 -8.40
N VAL A 122 2.62 -11.12 -8.68
CA VAL A 122 3.48 -12.30 -8.59
C VAL A 122 3.87 -12.54 -7.13
N PRO A 123 3.65 -13.74 -6.57
CA PRO A 123 4.11 -14.09 -5.22
C PRO A 123 5.62 -13.94 -5.09
N ARG A 124 6.09 -13.51 -3.92
CA ARG A 124 7.53 -13.40 -3.64
C ARG A 124 8.19 -14.76 -3.79
N SER A 125 9.33 -14.83 -4.47
CA SER A 125 10.13 -16.05 -4.50
C SER A 125 10.77 -16.31 -3.13
N ILE A 126 11.02 -17.59 -2.81
CA ILE A 126 11.72 -17.99 -1.57
C ILE A 126 13.11 -17.35 -1.50
N GLU A 127 13.77 -17.16 -2.65
CA GLU A 127 15.07 -16.52 -2.75
C GLU A 127 15.00 -15.01 -2.42
N GLU A 128 13.95 -14.35 -2.86
CA GLU A 128 13.69 -12.91 -2.57
C GLU A 128 13.49 -12.70 -1.05
N VAL A 129 12.70 -13.55 -0.41
CA VAL A 129 12.50 -13.55 1.04
C VAL A 129 13.80 -13.82 1.79
N ARG A 130 14.63 -14.73 1.30
CA ARG A 130 15.96 -15.04 1.89
C ARG A 130 16.93 -13.86 1.75
N LYS A 131 16.94 -13.17 0.59
CA LYS A 131 17.78 -11.97 0.36
C LYS A 131 17.41 -10.84 1.32
N ILE A 132 16.12 -10.56 1.47
CA ILE A 132 15.62 -9.53 2.40
C ILE A 132 16.01 -9.90 3.84
N LYS A 133 15.85 -11.16 4.26
CA LYS A 133 16.26 -11.62 5.59
C LYS A 133 17.78 -11.52 5.80
N LYS A 134 18.60 -11.88 4.81
CA LYS A 134 20.07 -11.75 4.92
C LYS A 134 20.52 -10.31 4.97
N ALA A 135 19.91 -9.41 4.20
CA ALA A 135 20.21 -7.99 4.24
C ALA A 135 19.86 -7.37 5.60
N ASN A 136 18.81 -7.84 6.27
CA ASN A 136 18.43 -7.39 7.62
C ASN A 136 19.39 -7.85 8.74
N VAL A 137 20.27 -8.79 8.50
CA VAL A 137 21.25 -9.26 9.50
C VAL A 137 22.46 -8.31 9.64
N GLY A 138 22.71 -7.45 8.63
CA GLY A 138 23.71 -6.37 8.73
C GLY A 138 23.06 -5.11 9.31
N GLY A 139 23.49 -4.66 10.50
CA GLY A 139 22.92 -3.49 11.19
C GLY A 139 22.87 -2.19 10.39
N ASP A 140 23.64 -2.09 9.31
CA ASP A 140 23.68 -0.92 8.42
C ASP A 140 22.37 -0.68 7.66
N LEU A 141 21.71 -1.73 7.15
CA LEU A 141 20.41 -1.59 6.46
C LEU A 141 19.31 -1.11 7.41
N MET A 142 19.32 -1.59 8.65
CA MET A 142 18.35 -1.15 9.65
C MET A 142 18.50 0.33 9.97
N LEU A 143 19.73 0.82 10.09
CA LEU A 143 20.01 2.25 10.29
C LEU A 143 19.55 3.09 9.10
N GLN A 144 19.78 2.63 7.88
CA GLN A 144 19.29 3.31 6.67
C GLN A 144 17.77 3.36 6.59
N ILE A 145 17.06 2.30 6.99
CA ILE A 145 15.59 2.26 7.08
C ILE A 145 15.11 3.27 8.12
N VAL A 146 15.68 3.27 9.31
CA VAL A 146 15.32 4.21 10.38
C VAL A 146 15.54 5.65 9.93
N ASP A 147 16.70 5.94 9.33
CA ASP A 147 17.02 7.27 8.82
C ASP A 147 16.04 7.71 7.71
N LEU A 148 15.67 6.82 6.80
CA LEU A 148 14.64 7.09 5.79
C LEU A 148 13.28 7.41 6.44
N LEU A 149 12.84 6.58 7.40
CA LEU A 149 11.55 6.78 8.08
C LEU A 149 11.50 8.07 8.89
N CYS A 150 12.62 8.46 9.54
CA CYS A 150 12.72 9.70 10.30
C CYS A 150 12.59 10.96 9.44
N GLN A 151 12.96 10.88 8.17
CA GLN A 151 12.90 12.00 7.22
C GLN A 151 11.53 12.13 6.53
N MET A 152 10.71 11.07 6.55
CA MET A 152 9.42 11.08 5.87
C MET A 152 8.35 11.88 6.63
N PRO A 153 7.40 12.53 5.93
CA PRO A 153 6.22 13.11 6.53
C PRO A 153 5.41 12.06 7.31
N ARG A 154 4.89 12.43 8.48
CA ARG A 154 4.10 11.50 9.33
C ARG A 154 2.93 10.86 8.58
N ILE A 155 2.30 11.59 7.67
CA ILE A 155 1.19 11.07 6.88
C ILE A 155 1.63 9.91 5.97
N MET A 156 2.86 9.96 5.44
CA MET A 156 3.43 8.87 4.65
C MET A 156 3.71 7.62 5.48
N LEU A 157 4.14 7.78 6.73
CA LEU A 157 4.33 6.65 7.64
C LEU A 157 3.00 5.93 7.92
N LEU A 158 1.89 6.68 8.05
CA LEU A 158 0.56 6.12 8.21
C LEU A 158 0.09 5.39 6.94
N LEU A 159 0.36 5.96 5.76
CA LEU A 159 0.07 5.32 4.47
C LEU A 159 0.87 4.00 4.32
N LEU A 160 2.16 4.01 4.66
CA LEU A 160 2.99 2.79 4.64
C LEU A 160 2.47 1.72 5.60
N LYS A 161 2.03 2.11 6.82
CA LYS A 161 1.41 1.19 7.78
C LYS A 161 0.13 0.57 7.21
N THR A 162 -0.70 1.36 6.54
CA THR A 162 -1.94 0.88 5.91
C THR A 162 -1.63 -0.06 4.75
N ASN A 163 -0.66 0.28 3.91
CA ASN A 163 -0.19 -0.57 2.82
C ASN A 163 0.34 -1.93 3.30
N ASP A 164 1.01 -1.97 4.44
CA ASP A 164 1.55 -3.22 4.98
C ASP A 164 0.46 -4.24 5.30
N LEU A 165 -0.71 -3.78 5.69
CA LEU A 165 -1.89 -4.60 5.96
C LEU A 165 -2.67 -4.99 4.69
N THR A 166 -2.62 -4.13 3.69
CA THR A 166 -3.29 -4.34 2.39
C THR A 166 -2.33 -4.86 1.32
N ARG A 167 -1.20 -5.45 1.69
CA ARG A 167 -0.05 -5.86 0.83
C ARG A 167 -0.38 -6.52 -0.50
N TYR A 168 -1.60 -6.92 -0.68
CA TYR A 168 -2.14 -7.36 -1.97
C TYR A 168 -3.09 -6.28 -2.46
N PRO A 169 -2.66 -5.39 -3.38
CA PRO A 169 -3.54 -4.41 -3.95
C PRO A 169 -4.79 -5.10 -4.47
N SER A 170 -5.93 -4.49 -4.19
CA SER A 170 -7.19 -4.96 -4.72
C SER A 170 -7.10 -5.05 -6.25
N PRO A 171 -7.70 -6.07 -6.88
CA PRO A 171 -7.89 -6.07 -8.33
C PRO A 171 -8.57 -4.79 -8.85
N LEU A 172 -9.22 -4.04 -7.96
CA LEU A 172 -9.88 -2.77 -8.24
C LEU A 172 -8.95 -1.56 -8.11
N LEU A 173 -7.70 -1.71 -7.64
CA LEU A 173 -6.78 -0.58 -7.46
C LEU A 173 -6.61 0.25 -8.74
N VAL A 174 -6.45 -0.40 -9.88
CA VAL A 174 -6.33 0.30 -11.19
C VAL A 174 -7.57 1.12 -11.49
N LEU A 175 -8.77 0.61 -11.17
CA LEU A 175 -10.03 1.35 -11.32
C LEU A 175 -10.11 2.54 -10.37
N PHE A 176 -9.66 2.40 -9.12
CA PHE A 176 -9.61 3.51 -8.17
C PHE A 176 -8.64 4.58 -8.64
N LEU A 177 -7.44 4.20 -9.07
CA LEU A 177 -6.45 5.14 -9.59
C LEU A 177 -6.98 5.91 -10.82
N SER A 178 -7.68 5.23 -11.74
CA SER A 178 -8.26 5.89 -12.92
C SER A 178 -9.40 6.87 -12.60
N ARG A 179 -9.98 6.82 -11.41
CA ARG A 179 -10.99 7.80 -10.95
C ARG A 179 -10.39 9.03 -10.28
N VAL A 180 -9.14 8.93 -9.83
CA VAL A 180 -8.42 10.01 -9.13
C VAL A 180 -7.68 10.90 -10.12
N LEU A 181 -7.18 10.30 -11.18
CA LEU A 181 -6.39 10.92 -12.27
C LEU A 181 -7.25 11.27 -13.46
#